data_53ff842cfd4ecefc1e07cbb341c30231
#
_entry.id   53ff842cfd4ecefc1e07cbb341c30231
#
_cell.length_a   1.000
_cell.length_b   1.000
_cell.length_c   1.000
_cell.angle_alpha   90.00
_cell.angle_beta   90.00
_cell.angle_gamma   90.00
#
_symmetry.space_group_name_H-M   'P 1'
#
loop_
_entity.id
_entity.type
_entity.pdbx_description
1 polymer ?
#
loop_
_entity_poly.entity_id
_entity_poly.type
_entity_poly.pdbx_seq_one_letter_code
_entity_poly.pdbx_strand_id
1 'polypeptide(L)'
;MEIFMAVMFFVTNLFIIMIMRLTMVSSFEYKAGMYLGVHIPAEKKEDAEVTSLMSRTKKQFNVFNNINIVLSIVICGICVVNMIISIFIYILWIFVYTVGIQLIVIVGHRKMYELKMKNGWLIEEQKKVYIDTRLSASNGKTSVSMKYHWMLIVLTAVIYIPVVLVRHSDMLFRDMNIYFIVSIVVAVILYIFNIYVNSRERTVYSENSDVNITMNQIYKRYVSLGLIVMSLFNTIAFSYIATEYMLHGILYGA
;
A
#
# COMPACT_ATOMS: atom_id res chain seq x y z
N MET A 1 14.84 -17.14 -20.82
CA MET A 1 14.62 -15.95 -19.99
C MET A 1 13.24 -15.98 -19.36
N GLU A 2 12.20 -16.29 -20.09
CA GLU A 2 10.78 -16.31 -19.63
C GLU A 2 10.52 -17.28 -18.48
N ILE A 3 11.03 -18.51 -18.54
CA ILE A 3 10.89 -19.49 -17.44
C ILE A 3 11.58 -19.00 -16.17
N PHE A 4 12.76 -18.39 -16.27
CA PHE A 4 13.45 -17.80 -15.12
C PHE A 4 12.62 -16.69 -14.47
N MET A 5 12.05 -15.79 -15.25
CA MET A 5 11.17 -14.71 -14.76
C MET A 5 9.89 -15.27 -14.14
N ALA A 6 9.28 -16.30 -14.73
CA ALA A 6 8.11 -16.97 -14.17
C ALA A 6 8.42 -17.57 -12.79
N VAL A 7 9.56 -18.23 -12.63
CA VAL A 7 10.01 -18.78 -11.34
C VAL A 7 10.27 -17.67 -10.33
N MET A 8 10.94 -16.58 -10.74
CA MET A 8 11.19 -15.43 -9.88
C MET A 8 9.88 -14.79 -9.39
N PHE A 9 8.90 -14.59 -10.27
CA PHE A 9 7.58 -14.07 -9.89
C PHE A 9 6.86 -15.00 -8.93
N PHE A 10 6.91 -16.32 -9.18
CA PHE A 10 6.28 -17.29 -8.30
C PHE A 10 6.88 -17.27 -6.89
N VAL A 11 8.22 -17.30 -6.77
CA VAL A 11 8.92 -17.21 -5.49
C VAL A 11 8.57 -15.91 -4.76
N THR A 12 8.56 -14.78 -5.48
CA THR A 12 8.21 -13.49 -4.91
C THR A 12 6.76 -13.45 -4.44
N ASN A 13 5.82 -14.05 -5.19
CA ASN A 13 4.43 -14.18 -4.79
C ASN A 13 4.26 -14.96 -3.48
N LEU A 14 4.91 -16.13 -3.39
CA LEU A 14 4.87 -16.94 -2.17
C LEU A 14 5.45 -16.18 -0.98
N PHE A 15 6.53 -15.43 -1.21
CA PHE A 15 7.15 -14.61 -0.16
C PHE A 15 6.23 -13.48 0.31
N ILE A 16 5.56 -12.77 -0.62
CA ILE A 16 4.58 -11.73 -0.28
C ILE A 16 3.41 -12.33 0.51
N ILE A 17 2.85 -13.46 0.05
CA ILE A 17 1.75 -14.15 0.73
C ILE A 17 2.19 -14.59 2.13
N MET A 18 3.39 -15.13 2.28
CA MET A 18 3.94 -15.55 3.57
C MET A 18 4.08 -14.37 4.54
N ILE A 19 4.68 -13.26 4.10
CA ILE A 19 4.83 -12.06 4.92
C ILE A 19 3.46 -11.53 5.37
N MET A 20 2.50 -11.41 4.44
CA MET A 20 1.16 -10.91 4.75
C MET A 20 0.42 -11.85 5.73
N ARG A 21 0.60 -13.17 5.60
CA ARG A 21 0.07 -14.12 6.58
C ARG A 21 0.68 -13.92 7.96
N LEU A 22 2.01 -13.86 8.05
CA LEU A 22 2.71 -13.69 9.32
C LEU A 22 2.34 -12.38 10.03
N THR A 23 2.24 -11.29 9.29
CA THR A 23 1.89 -9.97 9.85
C THR A 23 0.44 -9.90 10.33
N MET A 24 -0.49 -10.55 9.62
CA MET A 24 -1.92 -10.46 9.93
C MET A 24 -2.41 -11.52 10.90
N VAL A 25 -1.72 -12.66 11.07
CA VAL A 25 -2.11 -13.73 11.99
C VAL A 25 -2.23 -13.21 13.42
N SER A 26 -1.36 -12.33 13.85
CA SER A 26 -1.40 -11.72 15.20
C SER A 26 -2.69 -10.93 15.47
N SER A 27 -3.35 -10.41 14.43
CA SER A 27 -4.64 -9.71 14.56
C SER A 27 -5.80 -10.63 14.91
N PHE A 28 -5.66 -11.94 14.65
CA PHE A 28 -6.66 -12.96 14.96
C PHE A 28 -6.44 -13.62 16.34
N GLU A 29 -5.42 -13.22 17.06
CA GLU A 29 -5.14 -13.69 18.40
C GLU A 29 -5.56 -12.65 19.44
N TYR A 30 -6.04 -13.15 20.61
CA TYR A 30 -6.31 -12.25 21.73
C TYR A 30 -5.00 -11.78 22.33
N LYS A 31 -4.62 -10.55 22.03
CA LYS A 31 -3.35 -9.98 22.48
C LYS A 31 -3.57 -8.57 23.05
N ALA A 32 -2.98 -8.32 24.21
CA ALA A 32 -3.13 -7.03 24.90
C ALA A 32 -4.58 -6.59 25.12
N GLY A 33 -5.49 -7.56 25.38
CA GLY A 33 -6.90 -7.27 25.58
C GLY A 33 -7.70 -7.01 24.31
N MET A 34 -7.16 -7.30 23.12
CA MET A 34 -7.77 -6.94 21.84
C MET A 34 -7.90 -8.14 20.89
N TYR A 35 -9.01 -8.16 20.14
CA TYR A 35 -9.21 -8.95 18.92
C TYR A 35 -9.40 -7.99 17.73
N LEU A 36 -8.70 -8.22 16.63
CA LEU A 36 -8.78 -7.39 15.41
C LEU A 36 -8.60 -5.88 15.71
N GLY A 37 -7.80 -5.54 16.74
CA GLY A 37 -7.60 -4.16 17.17
C GLY A 37 -8.78 -3.55 17.96
N VAL A 38 -9.78 -4.36 18.36
CA VAL A 38 -10.89 -3.93 19.21
C VAL A 38 -10.67 -4.47 20.61
N HIS A 39 -10.70 -3.61 21.61
CA HIS A 39 -10.59 -4.01 23.01
C HIS A 39 -11.85 -4.77 23.46
N ILE A 40 -11.68 -6.01 23.89
CA ILE A 40 -12.72 -6.89 24.41
C ILE A 40 -12.35 -7.27 25.86
N PRO A 41 -13.27 -7.17 26.84
CA PRO A 41 -12.99 -7.59 28.21
C PRO A 41 -12.53 -9.05 28.25
N ALA A 42 -11.55 -9.36 29.10
CA ALA A 42 -10.97 -10.70 29.19
C ALA A 42 -12.02 -11.78 29.49
N GLU A 43 -13.06 -11.45 30.29
CA GLU A 43 -14.17 -12.33 30.64
C GLU A 43 -15.05 -12.68 29.41
N LYS A 44 -15.04 -11.85 28.38
CA LYS A 44 -15.84 -11.98 27.15
C LYS A 44 -15.07 -12.51 25.95
N LYS A 45 -13.80 -12.86 26.13
CA LYS A 45 -12.96 -13.39 25.03
C LYS A 45 -13.49 -14.70 24.43
N GLU A 46 -14.20 -15.52 25.25
CA GLU A 46 -14.76 -16.81 24.88
C GLU A 46 -16.26 -16.73 24.55
N ASP A 47 -16.84 -15.54 24.51
CA ASP A 47 -18.22 -15.34 24.12
C ASP A 47 -18.51 -15.95 22.72
N ALA A 48 -19.66 -16.60 22.58
CA ALA A 48 -20.04 -17.34 21.38
C ALA A 48 -20.10 -16.41 20.12
N GLU A 49 -20.60 -15.19 20.29
CA GLU A 49 -20.63 -14.22 19.17
C GLU A 49 -19.22 -13.76 18.76
N VAL A 50 -18.31 -13.54 19.73
CA VAL A 50 -16.91 -13.17 19.50
C VAL A 50 -16.17 -14.29 18.79
N THR A 51 -16.24 -15.50 19.30
CA THR A 51 -15.54 -16.67 18.75
C THR A 51 -16.06 -17.04 17.36
N SER A 52 -17.38 -16.94 17.13
CA SER A 52 -17.99 -17.15 15.82
C SER A 52 -17.52 -16.12 14.79
N LEU A 53 -17.51 -14.83 15.16
CA LEU A 53 -17.03 -13.76 14.29
C LEU A 53 -15.54 -13.94 13.95
N MET A 54 -14.71 -14.28 14.96
CA MET A 54 -13.28 -14.54 14.77
C MET A 54 -13.03 -15.72 13.83
N SER A 55 -13.72 -16.84 14.07
CA SER A 55 -13.65 -18.04 13.24
C SER A 55 -14.02 -17.74 11.79
N ARG A 56 -15.13 -17.01 11.58
CA ARG A 56 -15.60 -16.62 10.24
C ARG A 56 -14.58 -15.72 9.54
N THR A 57 -14.06 -14.70 10.21
CA THR A 57 -13.09 -13.77 9.62
C THR A 57 -11.77 -14.48 9.29
N LYS A 58 -11.28 -15.35 10.18
CA LYS A 58 -10.10 -16.19 9.94
C LYS A 58 -10.31 -17.16 8.78
N LYS A 59 -11.51 -17.74 8.66
CA LYS A 59 -11.84 -18.60 7.50
C LYS A 59 -11.81 -17.81 6.20
N GLN A 60 -12.42 -16.63 6.16
CA GLN A 60 -12.38 -15.74 4.97
C GLN A 60 -10.96 -15.38 4.60
N PHE A 61 -10.12 -15.00 5.58
CA PHE A 61 -8.70 -14.71 5.36
C PHE A 61 -7.95 -15.91 4.78
N ASN A 62 -8.13 -17.10 5.32
CA ASN A 62 -7.47 -18.32 4.83
C ASN A 62 -7.92 -18.69 3.41
N VAL A 63 -9.24 -18.63 3.15
CA VAL A 63 -9.78 -18.90 1.80
C VAL A 63 -9.22 -17.91 0.77
N PHE A 64 -9.20 -16.63 1.11
CA PHE A 64 -8.65 -15.60 0.23
C PHE A 64 -7.16 -15.83 -0.05
N ASN A 65 -6.35 -16.17 0.95
CA ASN A 65 -4.95 -16.52 0.75
C ASN A 65 -4.76 -17.75 -0.15
N ASN A 66 -5.56 -18.81 0.08
CA ASN A 66 -5.45 -20.03 -0.72
C ASN A 66 -5.84 -19.78 -2.20
N ILE A 67 -6.89 -18.99 -2.46
CA ILE A 67 -7.26 -18.58 -3.82
C ILE A 67 -6.10 -17.83 -4.47
N ASN A 68 -5.44 -16.91 -3.74
CA ASN A 68 -4.33 -16.14 -4.28
C ASN A 68 -3.06 -16.96 -4.53
N ILE A 69 -2.82 -18.06 -3.77
CA ILE A 69 -1.76 -19.01 -4.10
C ILE A 69 -2.03 -19.68 -5.46
N VAL A 70 -3.26 -20.14 -5.69
CA VAL A 70 -3.62 -20.73 -6.97
C VAL A 70 -3.54 -19.71 -8.11
N LEU A 71 -4.04 -18.50 -7.88
CA LEU A 71 -4.00 -17.41 -8.86
C LEU A 71 -2.55 -17.03 -9.22
N SER A 72 -1.61 -17.06 -8.26
CA SER A 72 -0.21 -16.77 -8.51
C SER A 72 0.43 -17.77 -9.49
N ILE A 73 0.02 -19.04 -9.46
CA ILE A 73 0.47 -20.06 -10.43
C ILE A 73 -0.01 -19.71 -11.85
N VAL A 74 -1.26 -19.29 -11.97
CA VAL A 74 -1.85 -18.88 -13.26
C VAL A 74 -1.11 -17.66 -13.84
N ILE A 75 -0.84 -16.65 -13.00
CA ILE A 75 -0.10 -15.43 -13.40
C ILE A 75 1.31 -15.79 -13.89
N CYS A 76 1.99 -16.70 -13.19
CA CYS A 76 3.30 -17.18 -13.62
C CYS A 76 3.26 -17.96 -14.95
N GLY A 77 2.17 -18.71 -15.20
CA GLY A 77 1.95 -19.36 -16.50
C GLY A 77 1.80 -18.35 -17.65
N ILE A 78 1.14 -17.22 -17.43
CA ILE A 78 1.01 -16.14 -18.43
C ILE A 78 2.39 -15.55 -18.76
N CYS A 79 3.32 -15.51 -17.80
CA CYS A 79 4.68 -15.01 -18.00
C CYS A 79 5.43 -15.77 -19.12
N VAL A 80 5.20 -17.05 -19.24
CA VAL A 80 5.81 -17.89 -20.29
C VAL A 80 5.25 -17.56 -21.69
N VAL A 81 4.02 -17.05 -21.77
CA VAL A 81 3.35 -16.70 -23.05
C VAL A 81 3.65 -15.27 -23.47
N ASN A 82 3.57 -14.32 -22.54
CA ASN A 82 3.84 -12.91 -22.82
C ASN A 82 4.32 -12.18 -21.57
N MET A 83 5.60 -11.85 -21.54
CA MET A 83 6.26 -11.23 -20.40
C MET A 83 5.69 -9.85 -20.06
N ILE A 84 5.40 -9.02 -21.07
CA ILE A 84 4.94 -7.64 -20.85
C ILE A 84 3.56 -7.65 -20.19
N ILE A 85 2.64 -8.43 -20.74
CA ILE A 85 1.28 -8.56 -20.18
C ILE A 85 1.34 -9.11 -18.75
N SER A 86 2.25 -10.06 -18.48
CA SER A 86 2.44 -10.64 -17.15
C SER A 86 2.86 -9.62 -16.11
N ILE A 87 3.75 -8.70 -16.43
CA ILE A 87 4.19 -7.65 -15.49
C ILE A 87 3.00 -6.78 -15.08
N PHE A 88 2.15 -6.36 -16.02
CA PHE A 88 0.95 -5.58 -15.69
C PHE A 88 -0.05 -6.36 -14.81
N ILE A 89 -0.32 -7.62 -15.16
CA ILE A 89 -1.20 -8.49 -14.38
C ILE A 89 -0.61 -8.72 -12.99
N TYR A 90 0.71 -8.89 -12.89
CA TYR A 90 1.43 -9.08 -11.64
C TYR A 90 1.31 -7.87 -10.70
N ILE A 91 1.53 -6.67 -11.22
CA ILE A 91 1.38 -5.42 -10.45
C ILE A 91 -0.07 -5.26 -9.96
N LEU A 92 -1.03 -5.49 -10.85
CA LEU A 92 -2.45 -5.43 -10.51
C LEU A 92 -2.80 -6.48 -9.43
N TRP A 93 -2.27 -7.69 -9.55
CA TRP A 93 -2.49 -8.74 -8.56
C TRP A 93 -1.94 -8.37 -7.18
N ILE A 94 -0.70 -7.85 -7.09
CA ILE A 94 -0.13 -7.40 -5.81
C ILE A 94 -1.05 -6.36 -5.16
N PHE A 95 -1.53 -5.41 -5.93
CA PHE A 95 -2.43 -4.36 -5.43
C PHE A 95 -3.74 -4.95 -4.91
N VAL A 96 -4.42 -5.77 -5.72
CA VAL A 96 -5.70 -6.41 -5.37
C VAL A 96 -5.54 -7.33 -4.17
N TYR A 97 -4.46 -8.10 -4.11
CA TYR A 97 -4.15 -8.99 -3.00
C TYR A 97 -3.93 -8.21 -1.69
N THR A 98 -3.10 -7.17 -1.72
CA THR A 98 -2.78 -6.36 -0.55
C THR A 98 -4.02 -5.63 -0.01
N VAL A 99 -4.77 -4.98 -0.89
CA VAL A 99 -6.02 -4.30 -0.53
C VAL A 99 -7.07 -5.30 -0.04
N GLY A 100 -7.21 -6.44 -0.69
CA GLY A 100 -8.17 -7.48 -0.32
C GLY A 100 -7.95 -8.02 1.08
N ILE A 101 -6.70 -8.31 1.46
CA ILE A 101 -6.36 -8.73 2.84
C ILE A 101 -6.72 -7.65 3.85
N GLN A 102 -6.37 -6.40 3.58
CA GLN A 102 -6.67 -5.31 4.52
C GLN A 102 -8.18 -5.11 4.67
N LEU A 103 -8.95 -5.22 3.58
CA LEU A 103 -10.42 -5.13 3.63
C LEU A 103 -11.03 -6.21 4.51
N ILE A 104 -10.54 -7.46 4.45
CA ILE A 104 -11.03 -8.55 5.32
C ILE A 104 -10.83 -8.19 6.79
N VAL A 105 -9.64 -7.68 7.15
CA VAL A 105 -9.32 -7.29 8.53
C VAL A 105 -10.16 -6.08 8.97
N ILE A 106 -10.30 -5.06 8.11
CA ILE A 106 -11.10 -3.86 8.40
C ILE A 106 -12.58 -4.20 8.59
N VAL A 107 -13.14 -5.07 7.75
CA VAL A 107 -14.53 -5.53 7.89
C VAL A 107 -14.69 -6.33 9.17
N GLY A 108 -13.74 -7.21 9.50
CA GLY A 108 -13.71 -7.93 10.76
C GLY A 108 -13.65 -6.98 11.97
N HIS A 109 -12.77 -5.98 11.92
CA HIS A 109 -12.66 -4.93 12.94
C HIS A 109 -14.01 -4.19 13.17
N ARG A 110 -14.65 -3.74 12.07
CA ARG A 110 -15.93 -3.03 12.16
C ARG A 110 -17.00 -3.89 12.82
N LYS A 111 -17.15 -5.14 12.40
CA LYS A 111 -18.12 -6.06 12.99
C LYS A 111 -17.84 -6.36 14.47
N MET A 112 -16.55 -6.50 14.84
CA MET A 112 -16.15 -6.67 16.23
C MET A 112 -16.47 -5.43 17.07
N TYR A 113 -16.27 -4.25 16.52
CA TYR A 113 -16.62 -2.99 17.16
C TYR A 113 -18.15 -2.84 17.32
N GLU A 114 -18.94 -3.16 16.30
CA GLU A 114 -20.40 -3.18 16.36
C GLU A 114 -20.90 -4.13 17.44
N LEU A 115 -20.32 -5.33 17.52
CA LEU A 115 -20.62 -6.31 18.55
C LEU A 115 -20.33 -5.78 19.96
N LYS A 116 -19.17 -5.14 20.13
CA LYS A 116 -18.79 -4.47 21.38
C LYS A 116 -19.80 -3.40 21.78
N MET A 117 -20.23 -2.56 20.84
CA MET A 117 -21.20 -1.48 21.08
C MET A 117 -22.57 -2.05 21.44
N LYS A 118 -23.05 -3.07 20.69
CA LYS A 118 -24.33 -3.74 20.91
C LYS A 118 -24.42 -4.33 22.33
N ASN A 119 -23.34 -4.94 22.82
CA ASN A 119 -23.30 -5.59 24.11
C ASN A 119 -22.88 -4.66 25.26
N GLY A 120 -22.63 -3.40 25.00
CA GLY A 120 -22.28 -2.40 26.02
C GLY A 120 -20.93 -2.65 26.69
N TRP A 121 -20.01 -3.38 26.06
CA TRP A 121 -18.67 -3.69 26.60
C TRP A 121 -17.72 -2.48 26.53
N LEU A 122 -18.21 -1.34 26.95
CA LEU A 122 -17.44 -0.11 27.03
C LEU A 122 -16.72 -0.04 28.37
N ILE A 123 -15.40 0.14 28.33
CA ILE A 123 -14.65 0.50 29.53
C ILE A 123 -15.06 1.92 29.89
N GLU A 124 -15.17 2.25 31.19
CA GLU A 124 -15.62 3.58 31.64
C GLU A 124 -14.80 4.74 31.03
N GLU A 125 -13.51 4.52 30.83
CA GLU A 125 -12.63 5.46 30.14
C GLU A 125 -13.00 5.71 28.67
N GLN A 126 -13.62 4.73 28.00
CA GLN A 126 -14.06 4.86 26.60
C GLN A 126 -15.42 5.56 26.44
N LYS A 127 -16.15 5.77 27.54
CA LYS A 127 -17.38 6.58 27.55
C LYS A 127 -17.09 8.08 27.48
N LYS A 128 -15.85 8.49 27.76
CA LYS A 128 -15.44 9.89 27.70
C LYS A 128 -15.07 10.23 26.26
N VAL A 129 -15.80 11.17 25.67
CA VAL A 129 -15.44 11.76 24.37
C VAL A 129 -14.44 12.88 24.66
N TYR A 130 -13.17 12.63 24.33
CA TYR A 130 -12.14 13.66 24.44
C TYR A 130 -12.16 14.54 23.18
N ILE A 131 -12.47 15.82 23.37
CA ILE A 131 -12.37 16.84 22.32
C ILE A 131 -11.12 17.66 22.61
N ASP A 132 -10.09 17.46 21.81
CA ASP A 132 -8.85 18.23 21.91
C ASP A 132 -8.92 19.48 21.02
N THR A 133 -9.35 20.60 21.63
CA THR A 133 -9.47 21.88 20.93
C THR A 133 -8.10 22.45 20.52
N ARG A 134 -7.02 22.18 21.27
CA ARG A 134 -5.66 22.60 20.94
C ARG A 134 -5.15 21.83 19.72
N LEU A 135 -5.45 20.53 19.63
CA LEU A 135 -5.14 19.72 18.46
C LEU A 135 -5.84 20.28 17.22
N SER A 136 -7.12 20.61 17.33
CA SER A 136 -7.90 21.18 16.21
C SER A 136 -7.38 22.56 15.79
N ALA A 137 -6.96 23.40 16.74
CA ALA A 137 -6.41 24.73 16.48
C ALA A 137 -4.94 24.72 16.00
N SER A 138 -4.23 23.60 16.17
CA SER A 138 -2.81 23.53 15.81
C SER A 138 -2.61 23.60 14.29
N ASN A 139 -2.20 24.74 13.76
CA ASN A 139 -1.89 24.97 12.34
C ASN A 139 -0.50 24.47 11.93
N GLY A 140 0.13 23.55 12.66
CA GLY A 140 1.48 23.08 12.39
C GLY A 140 1.59 22.46 10.98
N LYS A 141 2.53 22.95 10.18
CA LYS A 141 3.01 22.31 8.95
C LYS A 141 3.56 20.93 9.32
N THR A 142 2.75 19.91 9.22
CA THR A 142 3.03 18.58 9.74
C THR A 142 3.61 17.64 8.69
N SER A 143 3.55 18.01 7.41
CA SER A 143 3.98 17.16 6.29
C SER A 143 5.17 17.74 5.55
N VAL A 144 5.86 16.85 4.84
CA VAL A 144 6.88 17.25 3.88
C VAL A 144 6.22 17.99 2.71
N SER A 145 6.89 19.01 2.18
CA SER A 145 6.31 19.86 1.12
C SER A 145 5.95 19.04 -0.13
N MET A 146 4.74 19.24 -0.63
CA MET A 146 4.26 18.62 -1.89
C MET A 146 5.05 19.05 -3.13
N LYS A 147 5.85 20.12 -3.03
CA LYS A 147 6.73 20.60 -4.11
C LYS A 147 7.72 19.53 -4.57
N TYR A 148 8.14 18.62 -3.68
CA TYR A 148 9.07 17.54 -4.03
C TYR A 148 8.45 16.54 -5.02
N HIS A 149 7.16 16.22 -4.91
CA HIS A 149 6.47 15.40 -5.91
C HIS A 149 6.44 16.07 -7.29
N TRP A 150 6.09 17.37 -7.32
CA TRP A 150 6.09 18.13 -8.57
C TRP A 150 7.48 18.18 -9.21
N MET A 151 8.51 18.39 -8.39
CA MET A 151 9.89 18.37 -8.88
C MET A 151 10.26 17.03 -9.53
N LEU A 152 9.85 15.90 -8.93
CA LEU A 152 10.11 14.57 -9.47
C LEU A 152 9.30 14.29 -10.74
N ILE A 153 8.03 14.72 -10.80
CA ILE A 153 7.21 14.62 -12.02
C ILE A 153 7.86 15.40 -13.17
N VAL A 154 8.25 16.64 -12.92
CA VAL A 154 8.93 17.49 -13.91
C VAL A 154 10.26 16.86 -14.33
N LEU A 155 11.05 16.34 -13.38
CA LEU A 155 12.31 15.65 -13.67
C LEU A 155 12.10 14.43 -14.58
N THR A 156 11.07 13.61 -14.31
CA THR A 156 10.72 12.48 -15.17
C THR A 156 10.37 12.94 -16.59
N ALA A 157 9.62 14.05 -16.73
CA ALA A 157 9.30 14.62 -18.04
C ALA A 157 10.55 15.17 -18.77
N VAL A 158 11.47 15.79 -18.05
CA VAL A 158 12.74 16.29 -18.61
C VAL A 158 13.62 15.14 -19.09
N ILE A 159 13.70 14.03 -18.34
CA ILE A 159 14.44 12.81 -18.74
C ILE A 159 13.86 12.20 -20.03
N TYR A 160 12.56 12.37 -20.28
CA TYR A 160 11.93 11.87 -21.49
C TYR A 160 12.26 12.67 -22.77
N ILE A 161 12.67 13.94 -22.65
CA ILE A 161 12.99 14.80 -23.81
C ILE A 161 14.06 14.17 -24.73
N PRO A 162 15.23 13.74 -24.23
CA PRO A 162 16.24 13.07 -25.07
C PRO A 162 15.71 11.81 -25.77
N VAL A 163 14.83 11.04 -25.11
CA VAL A 163 14.21 9.83 -25.70
C VAL A 163 13.42 10.17 -26.96
N VAL A 164 12.66 11.28 -26.93
CA VAL A 164 11.89 11.76 -28.09
C VAL A 164 12.81 12.24 -29.21
N LEU A 165 13.92 12.90 -28.87
CA LEU A 165 14.87 13.45 -29.85
C LEU A 165 15.69 12.35 -30.56
N VAL A 166 15.99 11.26 -29.85
CA VAL A 166 16.84 10.16 -30.37
C VAL A 166 16.02 9.06 -31.03
N ARG A 167 14.74 9.21 -31.26
CA ARG A 167 13.79 8.24 -31.81
C ARG A 167 14.45 7.12 -32.63
N HIS A 168 14.55 5.91 -32.06
CA HIS A 168 15.14 4.75 -32.72
C HIS A 168 14.11 4.03 -33.62
N SER A 169 13.82 2.75 -33.36
CA SER A 169 12.76 2.06 -34.08
C SER A 169 11.38 2.43 -33.54
N ASP A 170 10.35 2.39 -34.40
CA ASP A 170 8.96 2.70 -34.00
C ASP A 170 8.46 1.76 -32.89
N MET A 171 8.93 0.53 -32.86
CA MET A 171 8.57 -0.44 -31.82
C MET A 171 9.16 -0.06 -30.46
N LEU A 172 10.46 0.18 -30.38
CA LEU A 172 11.14 0.58 -29.15
C LEU A 172 10.65 1.93 -28.63
N PHE A 173 10.38 2.87 -29.53
CA PHE A 173 9.82 4.17 -29.17
C PHE A 173 8.42 4.06 -28.58
N ARG A 174 7.58 3.19 -29.14
CA ARG A 174 6.24 2.90 -28.60
C ARG A 174 6.32 2.35 -27.18
N ASP A 175 7.24 1.41 -26.93
CA ASP A 175 7.41 0.81 -25.61
C ASP A 175 7.91 1.85 -24.59
N MET A 176 8.83 2.74 -24.98
CA MET A 176 9.27 3.85 -24.16
C MET A 176 8.15 4.84 -23.81
N ASN A 177 7.24 5.11 -24.74
CA ASN A 177 6.06 5.93 -24.48
C ASN A 177 5.16 5.30 -23.41
N ILE A 178 4.98 3.97 -23.44
CA ILE A 178 4.20 3.24 -22.43
C ILE A 178 4.88 3.38 -21.07
N TYR A 179 6.20 3.14 -20.96
CA TYR A 179 6.94 3.30 -19.71
C TYR A 179 6.86 4.72 -19.15
N PHE A 180 6.95 5.72 -20.00
CA PHE A 180 6.80 7.12 -19.62
C PHE A 180 5.40 7.40 -19.03
N ILE A 181 4.34 7.00 -19.75
CA ILE A 181 2.95 7.19 -19.31
C ILE A 181 2.73 6.49 -17.96
N VAL A 182 3.18 5.23 -17.80
CA VAL A 182 3.06 4.48 -16.55
C VAL A 182 3.80 5.20 -15.42
N SER A 183 5.03 5.67 -15.65
CA SER A 183 5.81 6.39 -14.64
C SER A 183 5.12 7.68 -14.19
N ILE A 184 4.56 8.46 -15.11
CA ILE A 184 3.80 9.68 -14.78
C ILE A 184 2.53 9.33 -14.00
N VAL A 185 1.78 8.31 -14.42
CA VAL A 185 0.56 7.86 -13.70
C VAL A 185 0.89 7.45 -12.27
N VAL A 186 1.94 6.66 -12.06
CA VAL A 186 2.39 6.26 -10.72
C VAL A 186 2.77 7.48 -9.88
N ALA A 187 3.53 8.41 -10.44
CA ALA A 187 3.93 9.63 -9.74
C ALA A 187 2.72 10.50 -9.33
N VAL A 188 1.71 10.61 -10.20
CA VAL A 188 0.45 11.33 -9.93
C VAL A 188 -0.36 10.62 -8.84
N ILE A 189 -0.45 9.30 -8.86
CA ILE A 189 -1.13 8.52 -7.82
C ILE A 189 -0.47 8.75 -6.46
N LEU A 190 0.87 8.68 -6.38
CA LEU A 190 1.61 8.94 -5.15
C LEU A 190 1.40 10.38 -4.63
N TYR A 191 1.32 11.35 -5.54
CA TYR A 191 0.99 12.74 -5.21
C TYR A 191 -0.43 12.88 -4.62
N ILE A 192 -1.43 12.25 -5.25
CA ILE A 192 -2.83 12.24 -4.76
C ILE A 192 -2.90 11.58 -3.38
N PHE A 193 -2.19 10.46 -3.18
CA PHE A 193 -2.10 9.81 -1.87
C PHE A 193 -1.49 10.74 -0.81
N ASN A 194 -0.48 11.51 -1.17
CA ASN A 194 0.11 12.49 -0.26
C ASN A 194 -0.88 13.61 0.11
N ILE A 195 -1.69 14.10 -0.85
CA ILE A 195 -2.78 15.03 -0.56
C ILE A 195 -3.77 14.39 0.43
N TYR A 196 -4.21 13.17 0.17
CA TYR A 196 -5.15 12.44 1.04
C TYR A 196 -4.62 12.30 2.48
N VAL A 197 -3.37 11.88 2.67
CA VAL A 197 -2.75 11.76 4.00
C VAL A 197 -2.70 13.09 4.72
N ASN A 198 -2.41 14.18 4.00
CA ASN A 198 -2.34 15.50 4.59
C ASN A 198 -3.71 16.09 4.95
N SER A 199 -4.75 15.78 4.17
CA SER A 199 -6.12 16.22 4.42
C SER A 199 -6.84 15.40 5.50
N ARG A 200 -6.29 14.23 5.87
CA ARG A 200 -6.90 13.37 6.88
C ARG A 200 -7.04 14.09 8.23
N GLU A 201 -8.20 13.92 8.86
CA GLU A 201 -8.48 14.42 10.20
C GLU A 201 -7.44 13.94 11.23
N ARG A 202 -7.23 14.74 12.25
CA ARG A 202 -6.29 14.43 13.32
C ARG A 202 -6.93 13.47 14.31
N THR A 203 -6.14 12.53 14.77
CA THR A 203 -6.60 11.52 15.73
C THR A 203 -6.18 11.90 17.14
N VAL A 204 -7.09 11.77 18.08
CA VAL A 204 -6.80 11.92 19.51
C VAL A 204 -6.30 10.58 20.03
N TYR A 205 -5.06 10.53 20.53
CA TYR A 205 -4.39 9.32 21.04
C TYR A 205 -4.38 9.27 22.56
N SER A 206 -4.40 10.44 23.22
CA SER A 206 -4.31 10.54 24.68
C SER A 206 -5.04 11.80 25.19
N GLU A 207 -5.14 11.91 26.52
CA GLU A 207 -5.66 13.13 27.19
C GLU A 207 -4.70 14.33 27.05
N ASN A 208 -3.43 14.09 26.74
CA ASN A 208 -2.41 15.11 26.60
C ASN A 208 -2.37 15.64 25.16
N SER A 209 -2.73 16.92 24.98
CA SER A 209 -2.74 17.60 23.68
C SER A 209 -1.37 17.62 23.00
N ASP A 210 -0.28 17.76 23.75
CA ASP A 210 1.06 17.83 23.17
C ASP A 210 1.47 16.46 22.57
N VAL A 211 1.07 15.36 23.22
CA VAL A 211 1.23 14.00 22.67
C VAL A 211 0.42 13.83 21.38
N ASN A 212 -0.84 14.28 21.39
CA ASN A 212 -1.71 14.20 20.20
C ASN A 212 -1.14 14.99 19.02
N ILE A 213 -0.65 16.20 19.24
CA ILE A 213 -0.02 17.03 18.22
C ILE A 213 1.22 16.33 17.66
N THR A 214 2.11 15.87 18.54
CA THR A 214 3.38 15.23 18.16
C THR A 214 3.14 13.96 17.35
N MET A 215 2.23 13.09 17.80
CA MET A 215 1.93 11.83 17.11
C MET A 215 1.32 12.05 15.72
N ASN A 216 0.39 13.01 15.58
CA ASN A 216 -0.16 13.35 14.27
C ASN A 216 0.91 13.95 13.34
N GLN A 217 1.84 14.76 13.86
CA GLN A 217 2.96 15.30 13.09
C GLN A 217 3.91 14.20 12.62
N ILE A 218 4.32 13.30 13.52
CA ILE A 218 5.18 12.16 13.21
C ILE A 218 4.54 11.32 12.11
N TYR A 219 3.29 10.90 12.29
CA TYR A 219 2.57 10.07 11.32
C TYR A 219 2.55 10.71 9.93
N LYS A 220 2.05 11.95 9.82
CA LYS A 220 1.94 12.66 8.53
C LYS A 220 3.31 12.87 7.88
N ARG A 221 4.33 13.21 8.68
CA ARG A 221 5.70 13.43 8.19
C ARG A 221 6.32 12.15 7.62
N TYR A 222 6.25 11.05 8.36
CA TYR A 222 6.87 9.79 7.91
C TYR A 222 6.14 9.19 6.71
N VAL A 223 4.81 9.20 6.68
CA VAL A 223 4.05 8.71 5.53
C VAL A 223 4.32 9.58 4.30
N SER A 224 4.31 10.90 4.44
CA SER A 224 4.62 11.84 3.35
C SER A 224 6.05 11.64 2.82
N LEU A 225 7.03 11.45 3.71
CA LEU A 225 8.41 11.16 3.32
C LEU A 225 8.51 9.83 2.54
N GLY A 226 7.84 8.77 3.02
CA GLY A 226 7.80 7.47 2.35
C GLY A 226 7.24 7.56 0.93
N LEU A 227 6.16 8.34 0.73
CA LEU A 227 5.58 8.55 -0.60
C LEU A 227 6.53 9.32 -1.53
N ILE A 228 7.28 10.30 -1.01
CA ILE A 228 8.30 11.04 -1.78
C ILE A 228 9.45 10.10 -2.17
N VAL A 229 9.91 9.25 -1.25
CA VAL A 229 10.96 8.26 -1.53
C VAL A 229 10.49 7.28 -2.60
N MET A 230 9.25 6.79 -2.56
CA MET A 230 8.68 5.95 -3.62
C MET A 230 8.62 6.68 -4.97
N SER A 231 8.26 7.96 -4.97
CA SER A 231 8.26 8.79 -6.19
C SER A 231 9.67 8.96 -6.76
N LEU A 232 10.68 9.11 -5.89
CA LEU A 232 12.09 9.17 -6.28
C LEU A 232 12.55 7.86 -6.91
N PHE A 233 12.23 6.72 -6.31
CA PHE A 233 12.54 5.41 -6.90
C PHE A 233 11.89 5.21 -8.27
N ASN A 234 10.64 5.63 -8.45
CA ASN A 234 9.96 5.61 -9.74
C ASN A 234 10.72 6.44 -10.80
N THR A 235 11.16 7.65 -10.44
CA THR A 235 11.95 8.51 -11.34
C THR A 235 13.31 7.89 -11.69
N ILE A 236 14.01 7.29 -10.71
CA ILE A 236 15.29 6.60 -10.93
C ILE A 236 15.10 5.40 -11.87
N ALA A 237 14.06 4.58 -11.63
CA ALA A 237 13.76 3.43 -12.49
C ALA A 237 13.47 3.85 -13.93
N PHE A 238 12.69 4.91 -14.13
CA PHE A 238 12.45 5.46 -15.46
C PHE A 238 13.73 6.01 -16.10
N SER A 239 14.57 6.70 -15.33
CA SER A 239 15.87 7.22 -15.81
C SER A 239 16.78 6.09 -16.30
N TYR A 240 16.83 4.98 -15.57
CA TYR A 240 17.60 3.80 -15.97
C TYR A 240 17.10 3.23 -17.31
N ILE A 241 15.78 3.03 -17.46
CA ILE A 241 15.17 2.52 -18.69
C ILE A 241 15.41 3.48 -19.86
N ALA A 242 15.28 4.79 -19.64
CA ALA A 242 15.55 5.80 -20.65
C ALA A 242 17.02 5.82 -21.11
N THR A 243 17.95 5.63 -20.17
CA THR A 243 19.39 5.54 -20.47
C THR A 243 19.70 4.30 -21.29
N GLU A 244 19.17 3.13 -20.91
CA GLU A 244 19.32 1.89 -21.67
C GLU A 244 18.77 2.04 -23.10
N TYR A 245 17.60 2.65 -23.26
CA TYR A 245 17.02 2.93 -24.57
C TYR A 245 17.95 3.80 -25.43
N MET A 246 18.53 4.85 -24.88
CA MET A 246 19.44 5.74 -25.61
C MET A 246 20.75 5.03 -25.98
N LEU A 247 21.32 4.22 -25.08
CA LEU A 247 22.56 3.48 -25.32
C LEU A 247 22.38 2.37 -26.36
N HIS A 248 21.29 1.62 -26.32
CA HIS A 248 21.02 0.59 -27.33
C HIS A 248 20.86 1.18 -28.72
N GLY A 249 20.29 2.35 -28.85
CA GLY A 249 20.23 3.02 -30.14
C GLY A 249 21.57 3.48 -30.68
N ILE A 250 22.49 3.85 -29.81
CA ILE A 250 23.87 4.21 -30.24
C ILE A 250 24.65 2.95 -30.68
N LEU A 251 24.39 1.80 -30.01
CA LEU A 251 25.11 0.54 -30.29
C LEU A 251 24.57 -0.23 -31.50
N TYR A 252 23.29 -0.11 -31.82
CA TYR A 252 22.61 -0.87 -32.90
C TYR A 252 22.08 0.00 -34.03
N GLY A 253 22.22 1.31 -33.96
CA GLY A 253 21.82 2.29 -35.01
C GLY A 253 22.97 2.82 -35.86
N ALA A 254 24.16 2.31 -35.62
CA ALA A 254 25.35 2.49 -36.50
C ALA A 254 25.58 1.19 -37.27
#